data_dce3fdb8417e0c8e029f549067ca9c1b
#
_entry.id   dce3fdb8417e0c8e029f549067ca9c1b
#
_cell.length_a   1.000
_cell.length_b   1.000
_cell.length_c   1.000
_cell.angle_alpha   90.00
_cell.angle_beta   90.00
_cell.angle_gamma   90.00
#
_symmetry.space_group_name_H-M   'P 1'
#
loop_
_entity.id
_entity.type
_entity.pdbx_description
1 polymer ?
#
loop_
_entity_poly.entity_id
_entity_poly.type
_entity_poly.pdbx_seq_one_letter_code
_entity_poly.pdbx_strand_id
1 'polypeptide(L)'
;YKRQDKDGIVDDYIIYMLNALRQNASEIVAVVNGTLENKSKDKLLSITNNVIERENKGFDVWAYKTAIDQYGWEKLVKFDEMIMMNFTIMGPVYPLNEMFECMDAKDLDFWGVTKFHKYENGDPFGTIKVGYIPEHIQSHFIAVRNSMIKSKQFQNYWNKMGEINDYRDAVGKHEAMFTKRFSEMGFKWDVYADMGEEYNNHPILCATREMIEKKRCPFFKRRSFMQSYDNIISDTFGQSALEAYNYIDQNTDYDVDMIWQNILRLENQADIKKNMQLNYILSSKSSNIDAGIIKARKIALVMHCYFEDLTEYCLHYASMMPESADIYITVPCEKNKEIVEQAFKQLNNNVQVIVIQNRGRDVSALLVATKTVSYTHLRAHET
;
A
#
# COMPACT_ATOMS: atom_id res chain seq x y z
N TYR A 1 14.93 1.97 3.07
CA TYR A 1 14.37 3.32 2.86
C TYR A 1 13.17 3.51 3.77
N LYS A 2 13.38 4.18 4.92
CA LYS A 2 12.30 4.54 5.82
C LYS A 2 11.74 5.89 5.40
N ARG A 3 10.51 5.91 4.92
CA ARG A 3 9.72 7.13 4.95
C ARG A 3 9.04 7.19 6.31
N GLN A 4 9.54 8.06 7.16
CA GLN A 4 8.79 8.61 8.25
C GLN A 4 7.70 9.48 7.66
N ASP A 5 6.52 9.41 8.24
CA ASP A 5 5.48 10.35 7.87
C ASP A 5 5.91 11.76 8.29
N LYS A 6 6.13 12.64 7.33
CA LYS A 6 6.62 14.00 7.57
C LYS A 6 5.55 14.86 8.24
N ASP A 7 4.29 14.52 8.02
CA ASP A 7 3.13 15.31 8.43
C ASP A 7 2.53 14.79 9.74
N GLY A 8 3.11 13.72 10.33
CA GLY A 8 2.61 13.11 11.56
C GLY A 8 1.26 12.41 11.40
N ILE A 9 0.96 11.96 10.18
CA ILE A 9 -0.32 11.33 9.84
C ILE A 9 -0.28 9.83 10.11
N VAL A 10 -1.31 9.33 10.79
CA VAL A 10 -1.58 7.90 10.95
C VAL A 10 -2.67 7.49 9.96
N ASP A 11 -2.26 6.76 8.93
CA ASP A 11 -3.16 6.23 7.90
C ASP A 11 -4.08 5.13 8.45
N ASP A 12 -5.23 4.94 7.82
CA ASP A 12 -6.27 4.03 8.30
C ASP A 12 -5.83 2.56 8.30
N TYR A 13 -4.91 2.15 7.41
CA TYR A 13 -4.36 0.79 7.42
C TYR A 13 -3.64 0.46 8.74
N ILE A 14 -3.04 1.45 9.41
CA ILE A 14 -2.38 1.26 10.72
C ILE A 14 -3.43 0.96 11.79
N ILE A 15 -4.51 1.73 11.79
CA ILE A 15 -5.61 1.54 12.73
C ILE A 15 -6.30 0.19 12.51
N TYR A 16 -6.54 -0.17 11.26
CA TYR A 16 -7.07 -1.47 10.87
C TYR A 16 -6.20 -2.62 11.41
N MET A 17 -4.89 -2.56 11.16
CA MET A 17 -3.92 -3.55 11.62
C MET A 17 -3.87 -3.65 13.15
N LEU A 18 -3.83 -2.51 13.86
CA LEU A 18 -3.80 -2.49 15.31
C LEU A 18 -5.09 -3.03 15.93
N ASN A 19 -6.26 -2.75 15.33
CA ASN A 19 -7.54 -3.33 15.75
C ASN A 19 -7.55 -4.87 15.58
N ALA A 20 -7.01 -5.39 14.48
CA ALA A 20 -6.89 -6.82 14.28
C ALA A 20 -5.95 -7.46 15.32
N LEU A 21 -4.83 -6.81 15.61
CA LEU A 21 -3.88 -7.29 16.64
C LEU A 21 -4.47 -7.27 18.04
N ARG A 22 -5.32 -6.29 18.38
CA ARG A 22 -5.96 -6.17 19.69
C ARG A 22 -6.80 -7.39 20.08
N GLN A 23 -7.26 -8.16 19.10
CA GLN A 23 -7.99 -9.41 19.37
C GLN A 23 -7.07 -10.50 19.93
N ASN A 24 -5.77 -10.41 19.68
CA ASN A 24 -4.75 -11.39 20.08
C ASN A 24 -3.73 -10.81 21.07
N ALA A 25 -3.80 -9.54 21.43
CA ALA A 25 -2.85 -8.89 22.31
C ALA A 25 -3.56 -8.24 23.51
N SER A 26 -3.08 -8.52 24.71
CA SER A 26 -3.60 -7.93 25.94
C SER A 26 -3.20 -6.46 26.12
N GLU A 27 -2.03 -6.09 25.62
CA GLU A 27 -1.53 -4.70 25.63
C GLU A 27 -0.91 -4.33 24.29
N ILE A 28 -1.10 -3.08 23.85
CA ILE A 28 -0.46 -2.50 22.69
C ILE A 28 0.27 -1.23 23.11
N VAL A 29 1.51 -1.09 22.68
CA VAL A 29 2.32 0.13 22.81
C VAL A 29 2.63 0.68 21.44
N ALA A 30 2.17 1.88 21.15
CA ALA A 30 2.46 2.58 19.92
C ALA A 30 3.64 3.54 20.12
N VAL A 31 4.77 3.25 19.47
CA VAL A 31 5.95 4.14 19.50
C VAL A 31 6.05 4.90 18.19
N VAL A 32 6.00 6.21 18.27
CA VAL A 32 6.01 7.13 17.14
C VAL A 32 7.34 7.87 17.09
N ASN A 33 8.06 7.73 15.99
CA ASN A 33 9.29 8.48 15.72
C ASN A 33 8.93 9.82 15.06
N GLY A 34 8.89 10.89 15.82
CA GLY A 34 8.48 12.23 15.42
C GLY A 34 7.25 12.71 16.21
N THR A 35 6.60 13.73 15.69
CA THR A 35 5.41 14.35 16.29
C THR A 35 4.16 13.92 15.53
N LEU A 36 3.08 13.66 16.25
CA LEU A 36 1.78 13.33 15.66
C LEU A 36 0.94 14.60 15.42
N GLU A 37 0.19 14.59 14.34
CA GLU A 37 -0.97 15.46 14.17
C GLU A 37 -2.05 15.10 15.21
N ASN A 38 -2.82 16.08 15.70
CA ASN A 38 -3.82 15.86 16.74
C ASN A 38 -4.84 14.77 16.38
N LYS A 39 -5.38 14.79 15.15
CA LYS A 39 -6.32 13.74 14.68
C LYS A 39 -5.68 12.36 14.65
N SER A 40 -4.43 12.26 14.28
CA SER A 40 -3.66 11.03 14.25
C SER A 40 -3.37 10.51 15.66
N LYS A 41 -3.14 11.40 16.59
CA LYS A 41 -3.00 11.05 18.01
C LYS A 41 -4.31 10.50 18.57
N ASP A 42 -5.44 11.14 18.27
CA ASP A 42 -6.77 10.67 18.69
C ASP A 42 -7.08 9.27 18.10
N LYS A 43 -6.72 9.01 16.84
CA LYS A 43 -6.84 7.70 16.23
C LYS A 43 -6.06 6.62 17.01
N LEU A 44 -4.80 6.87 17.37
CA LEU A 44 -4.01 5.92 18.16
C LEU A 44 -4.56 5.75 19.58
N LEU A 45 -5.00 6.83 20.22
CA LEU A 45 -5.59 6.80 21.56
C LEU A 45 -6.92 6.02 21.60
N SER A 46 -7.63 5.90 20.48
CA SER A 46 -8.81 5.02 20.39
C SER A 46 -8.45 3.52 20.45
N ILE A 47 -7.20 3.19 20.14
CA ILE A 47 -6.68 1.80 20.17
C ILE A 47 -5.99 1.52 21.51
N THR A 48 -5.10 2.40 21.95
CA THR A 48 -4.29 2.20 23.16
C THR A 48 -3.99 3.52 23.86
N ASN A 49 -3.97 3.48 25.20
CA ASN A 49 -3.51 4.61 26.00
C ASN A 49 -1.97 4.71 26.09
N ASN A 50 -1.25 3.71 25.59
CA ASN A 50 0.21 3.63 25.64
C ASN A 50 0.81 4.15 24.33
N VAL A 51 0.78 5.48 24.12
CA VAL A 51 1.38 6.14 22.95
C VAL A 51 2.63 6.89 23.39
N ILE A 52 3.77 6.56 22.81
CA ILE A 52 5.07 7.16 23.09
C ILE A 52 5.53 7.94 21.87
N GLU A 53 5.60 9.25 21.96
CA GLU A 53 6.22 10.11 20.95
C GLU A 53 7.70 10.31 21.31
N ARG A 54 8.60 10.11 20.37
CA ARG A 54 10.05 10.25 20.55
C ARG A 54 10.73 10.88 19.35
N GLU A 55 11.93 11.43 19.59
CA GLU A 55 12.78 11.88 18.50
C GLU A 55 13.16 10.71 17.57
N ASN A 56 13.22 10.98 16.26
CA ASN A 56 13.60 9.95 15.28
C ASN A 56 15.10 9.66 15.29
N LYS A 57 15.55 8.95 16.30
CA LYS A 57 16.93 8.41 16.38
C LYS A 57 16.89 6.88 16.45
N GLY A 58 17.82 6.21 15.76
CA GLY A 58 18.00 4.75 15.84
C GLY A 58 16.87 3.91 15.24
N PHE A 59 16.05 4.50 14.38
CA PHE A 59 15.02 3.81 13.59
C PHE A 59 13.99 3.04 14.46
N ASP A 60 13.46 1.93 13.93
CA ASP A 60 12.52 1.03 14.63
C ASP A 60 13.19 0.27 15.77
N VAL A 61 14.42 -0.11 15.60
CA VAL A 61 15.18 -0.81 16.65
C VAL A 61 15.20 -0.03 17.96
N TRP A 62 15.47 1.29 17.89
CA TRP A 62 15.43 2.14 19.07
C TRP A 62 14.02 2.47 19.53
N ALA A 63 13.03 2.39 18.66
CA ALA A 63 11.63 2.48 19.07
C ALA A 63 11.25 1.27 19.94
N TYR A 64 11.61 0.06 19.53
CA TYR A 64 11.44 -1.14 20.37
C TYR A 64 12.19 -1.02 21.70
N LYS A 65 13.46 -0.59 21.66
CA LYS A 65 14.24 -0.36 22.88
C LYS A 65 13.54 0.62 23.81
N THR A 66 13.03 1.74 23.31
CA THR A 66 12.31 2.75 24.11
C THR A 66 11.09 2.14 24.81
N ALA A 67 10.30 1.31 24.11
CA ALA A 67 9.16 0.63 24.70
C ALA A 67 9.60 -0.37 25.78
N ILE A 68 10.65 -1.16 25.50
CA ILE A 68 11.22 -2.13 26.45
C ILE A 68 11.73 -1.44 27.72
N ASP A 69 12.49 -0.35 27.56
CA ASP A 69 13.03 0.42 28.70
C ASP A 69 11.91 1.05 29.54
N GLN A 70 10.84 1.53 28.91
CA GLN A 70 9.70 2.14 29.62
C GLN A 70 8.87 1.10 30.37
N TYR A 71 8.66 -0.08 29.81
CA TYR A 71 7.92 -1.16 30.46
C TYR A 71 8.72 -1.83 31.57
N GLY A 72 10.02 -1.96 31.39
CA GLY A 72 10.94 -2.69 32.27
C GLY A 72 10.77 -4.19 32.21
N TRP A 73 11.87 -4.89 32.46
CA TRP A 73 11.91 -6.35 32.38
C TRP A 73 11.00 -7.04 33.41
N GLU A 74 10.81 -6.46 34.58
CA GLU A 74 9.92 -6.99 35.63
C GLU A 74 8.46 -7.13 35.16
N LYS A 75 8.02 -6.23 34.28
CA LYS A 75 6.70 -6.28 33.68
C LYS A 75 6.69 -7.20 32.45
N LEU A 76 7.68 -7.07 31.56
CA LEU A 76 7.73 -7.81 30.31
C LEU A 76 7.80 -9.33 30.50
N VAL A 77 8.50 -9.82 31.53
CA VAL A 77 8.59 -11.26 31.81
C VAL A 77 7.28 -11.91 32.26
N LYS A 78 6.22 -11.11 32.46
CA LYS A 78 4.88 -11.61 32.84
C LYS A 78 4.02 -11.94 31.60
N PHE A 79 4.39 -11.44 30.43
CA PHE A 79 3.71 -11.77 29.18
C PHE A 79 4.20 -13.11 28.63
N ASP A 80 3.30 -13.83 27.98
CA ASP A 80 3.63 -15.08 27.30
C ASP A 80 4.48 -14.82 26.06
N GLU A 81 4.19 -13.73 25.36
CA GLU A 81 4.86 -13.31 24.13
C GLU A 81 4.92 -11.79 24.00
N MET A 82 5.98 -11.29 23.41
CA MET A 82 6.17 -9.89 23.04
C MET A 82 6.34 -9.77 21.53
N ILE A 83 5.49 -8.99 20.88
CA ILE A 83 5.54 -8.75 19.44
C ILE A 83 6.18 -7.39 19.17
N MET A 84 7.22 -7.38 18.37
CA MET A 84 7.85 -6.18 17.82
C MET A 84 7.50 -6.09 16.34
N MET A 85 6.76 -5.05 15.95
CA MET A 85 6.37 -4.85 14.57
C MET A 85 6.48 -3.40 14.13
N ASN A 86 6.53 -3.18 12.84
CA ASN A 86 6.61 -1.83 12.30
C ASN A 86 5.59 -1.58 11.18
N PHE A 87 5.41 -0.32 10.82
CA PHE A 87 4.41 0.18 9.87
C PHE A 87 4.75 -0.08 8.38
N THR A 88 5.79 -0.84 8.08
CA THR A 88 6.22 -1.10 6.70
C THR A 88 5.40 -2.19 6.00
N ILE A 89 4.51 -2.84 6.74
CA ILE A 89 3.56 -3.84 6.25
C ILE A 89 2.13 -3.31 6.32
N MET A 90 1.29 -3.81 5.45
CA MET A 90 -0.15 -3.63 5.41
C MET A 90 -0.86 -4.97 5.61
N GLY A 91 -2.13 -4.93 5.94
CA GLY A 91 -2.96 -6.08 6.29
C GLY A 91 -3.59 -5.89 7.67
N PRO A 92 -4.12 -6.97 8.26
CA PRO A 92 -4.12 -8.34 7.74
C PRO A 92 -5.16 -8.57 6.63
N VAL A 93 -4.80 -9.38 5.64
CA VAL A 93 -5.72 -9.82 4.58
C VAL A 93 -6.42 -11.14 4.92
N TYR A 94 -5.98 -11.79 5.97
CA TYR A 94 -6.58 -12.99 6.57
C TYR A 94 -6.65 -12.84 8.09
N PRO A 95 -7.56 -13.57 8.77
CA PRO A 95 -7.64 -13.55 10.23
C PRO A 95 -6.32 -13.91 10.89
N LEU A 96 -5.85 -13.07 11.83
CA LEU A 96 -4.55 -13.28 12.49
C LEU A 96 -4.51 -14.51 13.40
N ASN A 97 -5.65 -14.97 13.90
CA ASN A 97 -5.72 -16.18 14.72
C ASN A 97 -5.17 -17.40 13.96
N GLU A 98 -5.37 -17.53 12.64
CA GLU A 98 -4.80 -18.62 11.84
C GLU A 98 -3.26 -18.66 11.98
N MET A 99 -2.63 -17.50 11.92
CA MET A 99 -1.18 -17.38 12.07
C MET A 99 -0.74 -17.70 13.50
N PHE A 100 -1.41 -17.13 14.50
CA PHE A 100 -1.05 -17.35 15.91
C PHE A 100 -1.24 -18.82 16.30
N GLU A 101 -2.36 -19.44 15.98
CA GLU A 101 -2.62 -20.86 16.27
C GLU A 101 -1.58 -21.79 15.61
N CYS A 102 -1.21 -21.49 14.36
CA CYS A 102 -0.17 -22.26 13.64
C CYS A 102 1.19 -22.17 14.35
N MET A 103 1.55 -20.97 14.80
CA MET A 103 2.85 -20.77 15.43
C MET A 103 2.86 -21.23 16.89
N ASP A 104 1.73 -21.17 17.60
CA ASP A 104 1.58 -21.68 18.97
C ASP A 104 1.72 -23.19 19.05
N ALA A 105 1.37 -23.90 17.99
CA ALA A 105 1.56 -25.34 17.90
C ALA A 105 3.04 -25.78 17.79
N LYS A 106 3.97 -24.84 17.55
CA LYS A 106 5.40 -25.12 17.39
C LYS A 106 6.18 -24.80 18.67
N ASP A 107 7.15 -25.65 19.02
CA ASP A 107 8.06 -25.44 20.15
C ASP A 107 9.20 -24.49 19.73
N LEU A 108 8.97 -23.19 19.87
CA LEU A 108 9.87 -22.10 19.45
C LEU A 108 10.12 -21.13 20.61
N ASP A 109 11.23 -20.41 20.55
CA ASP A 109 11.53 -19.29 21.45
C ASP A 109 11.21 -17.93 20.83
N PHE A 110 11.30 -17.84 19.52
CA PHE A 110 10.88 -16.65 18.77
C PHE A 110 10.48 -17.02 17.33
N TRP A 111 9.66 -16.18 16.71
CA TRP A 111 9.19 -16.42 15.36
C TRP A 111 8.86 -15.11 14.63
N GLY A 112 8.65 -15.21 13.32
CA GLY A 112 8.24 -14.06 12.51
C GLY A 112 7.23 -14.43 11.44
N VAL A 113 6.75 -13.44 10.71
CA VAL A 113 5.83 -13.71 9.59
C VAL A 113 6.59 -14.28 8.41
N THR A 114 7.69 -13.67 8.05
CA THR A 114 8.51 -14.07 6.90
C THR A 114 9.99 -13.97 7.22
N LYS A 115 10.80 -14.65 6.42
CA LYS A 115 12.25 -14.55 6.51
C LYS A 115 12.87 -13.99 5.22
N PHE A 116 14.08 -13.48 5.37
CA PHE A 116 14.99 -13.21 4.28
C PHE A 116 15.93 -14.41 4.14
N HIS A 117 16.01 -15.01 2.97
CA HIS A 117 16.89 -16.14 2.72
C HIS A 117 18.35 -15.69 2.64
N LYS A 118 19.27 -16.61 2.94
CA LYS A 118 20.70 -16.33 2.92
C LYS A 118 21.15 -15.75 1.58
N TYR A 119 21.97 -14.69 1.63
CA TYR A 119 22.56 -14.09 0.44
C TYR A 119 24.08 -14.08 0.56
N GLU A 120 24.75 -14.90 -0.25
CA GLU A 120 26.18 -15.17 -0.13
C GLU A 120 27.09 -14.13 -0.82
N ASN A 121 26.55 -13.30 -1.71
CA ASN A 121 27.34 -12.42 -2.56
C ASN A 121 27.76 -11.10 -1.89
N GLY A 122 28.19 -11.18 -0.62
CA GLY A 122 28.78 -10.05 0.08
C GLY A 122 27.85 -9.34 1.06
N ASP A 123 28.32 -8.21 1.58
CA ASP A 123 27.62 -7.34 2.50
C ASP A 123 27.32 -5.99 1.82
N PRO A 124 26.10 -5.79 1.26
CA PRO A 124 25.73 -4.54 0.63
C PRO A 124 25.57 -3.37 1.63
N PHE A 125 25.49 -3.68 2.93
CA PHE A 125 25.35 -2.66 3.98
C PHE A 125 26.70 -2.18 4.51
N GLY A 126 27.78 -2.99 4.35
CA GLY A 126 29.11 -2.68 4.86
C GLY A 126 29.23 -2.77 6.39
N THR A 127 28.24 -3.37 7.06
CA THR A 127 28.14 -3.44 8.52
C THR A 127 27.97 -4.85 9.06
N ILE A 128 27.81 -5.85 8.19
CA ILE A 128 27.66 -7.27 8.54
C ILE A 128 29.06 -7.91 8.60
N LYS A 129 29.53 -8.19 9.81
CA LYS A 129 30.89 -8.69 10.03
C LYS A 129 31.18 -10.06 9.44
N VAL A 130 30.15 -10.86 9.13
CA VAL A 130 30.31 -12.23 8.61
C VAL A 130 30.53 -12.29 7.10
N GLY A 131 30.45 -11.14 6.39
CA GLY A 131 30.73 -11.06 4.95
C GLY A 131 29.62 -11.55 4.02
N TYR A 132 28.47 -11.95 4.55
CA TYR A 132 27.28 -12.35 3.82
C TYR A 132 26.04 -11.97 4.62
N ILE A 133 24.85 -11.92 3.99
CA ILE A 133 23.60 -11.69 4.74
C ILE A 133 23.08 -13.07 5.22
N PRO A 134 23.03 -13.33 6.54
CA PRO A 134 22.47 -14.57 7.07
C PRO A 134 20.98 -14.68 6.77
N GLU A 135 20.48 -15.89 6.71
CA GLU A 135 19.03 -16.13 6.82
C GLU A 135 18.52 -15.56 8.13
N HIS A 136 17.42 -14.80 8.08
CA HIS A 136 16.89 -14.14 9.26
C HIS A 136 15.40 -13.81 9.15
N ILE A 137 14.72 -13.77 10.28
CA ILE A 137 13.37 -13.21 10.39
C ILE A 137 13.42 -11.73 10.03
N GLN A 138 12.51 -11.30 9.18
CA GLN A 138 12.43 -9.90 8.79
C GLN A 138 11.81 -9.04 9.90
N SER A 139 12.43 -7.91 10.21
CA SER A 139 12.14 -7.07 11.37
C SER A 139 10.76 -6.41 11.38
N HIS A 140 9.99 -6.55 10.31
CA HIS A 140 8.65 -5.97 10.28
C HIS A 140 7.66 -6.68 11.22
N PHE A 141 7.95 -7.92 11.64
CA PHE A 141 7.19 -8.65 12.66
C PHE A 141 8.07 -9.72 13.27
N ILE A 142 8.38 -9.56 14.55
CA ILE A 142 9.12 -10.53 15.36
C ILE A 142 8.36 -10.74 16.66
N ALA A 143 7.93 -11.98 16.90
CA ALA A 143 7.34 -12.42 18.15
C ALA A 143 8.38 -13.17 19.00
N VAL A 144 8.52 -12.80 20.25
CA VAL A 144 9.49 -13.37 21.20
C VAL A 144 8.74 -13.94 22.37
N ARG A 145 8.92 -15.25 22.63
CA ARG A 145 8.21 -15.94 23.70
C ARG A 145 8.86 -15.74 25.06
N ASN A 146 8.10 -16.04 26.07
CA ASN A 146 8.47 -15.84 27.47
C ASN A 146 9.82 -16.51 27.85
N SER A 147 10.12 -17.69 27.29
CA SER A 147 11.41 -18.37 27.47
C SER A 147 12.61 -17.47 27.11
N MET A 148 12.51 -16.79 25.98
CA MET A 148 13.55 -15.89 25.51
C MET A 148 13.50 -14.54 26.25
N ILE A 149 12.30 -13.97 26.53
CA ILE A 149 12.14 -12.70 27.27
C ILE A 149 12.82 -12.78 28.64
N LYS A 150 12.72 -13.90 29.35
CA LYS A 150 13.35 -14.16 30.67
C LYS A 150 14.85 -14.36 30.60
N SER A 151 15.40 -14.63 29.41
CA SER A 151 16.82 -14.94 29.29
C SER A 151 17.72 -13.73 29.49
N LYS A 152 18.83 -13.92 30.18
CA LYS A 152 19.84 -12.86 30.34
C LYS A 152 20.45 -12.45 29.01
N GLN A 153 20.51 -13.36 28.03
CA GLN A 153 21.04 -13.10 26.70
C GLN A 153 20.20 -12.06 25.98
N PHE A 154 18.88 -12.23 25.98
CA PHE A 154 17.95 -11.29 25.32
C PHE A 154 17.89 -9.93 26.03
N GLN A 155 17.81 -9.95 27.37
CA GLN A 155 17.82 -8.72 28.16
C GLN A 155 19.11 -7.92 27.97
N ASN A 156 20.27 -8.61 28.00
CA ASN A 156 21.56 -7.97 27.76
C ASN A 156 21.71 -7.42 26.35
N TYR A 157 21.11 -8.07 25.33
CA TYR A 157 21.12 -7.56 23.96
C TYR A 157 20.48 -6.16 23.88
N TRP A 158 19.31 -5.98 24.48
CA TRP A 158 18.62 -4.70 24.49
C TRP A 158 19.28 -3.68 25.44
N ASN A 159 19.70 -4.09 26.62
CA ASN A 159 20.31 -3.20 27.60
C ASN A 159 21.67 -2.64 27.12
N LYS A 160 22.44 -3.43 26.38
CA LYS A 160 23.77 -3.06 25.88
C LYS A 160 23.75 -2.58 24.42
N MET A 161 22.58 -2.35 23.86
CA MET A 161 22.46 -1.90 22.47
C MET A 161 23.14 -0.56 22.27
N GLY A 162 24.08 -0.52 21.31
CA GLY A 162 24.80 0.69 20.91
C GLY A 162 23.95 1.62 20.07
N GLU A 163 24.51 2.76 19.74
CA GLU A 163 23.87 3.72 18.85
C GLU A 163 23.69 3.16 17.43
N ILE A 164 22.57 3.51 16.82
CA ILE A 164 22.24 3.22 15.43
C ILE A 164 22.14 4.56 14.71
N ASN A 165 23.11 4.83 13.83
CA ASN A 165 23.27 6.13 13.21
C ASN A 165 22.54 6.24 11.87
N ASP A 166 22.45 5.13 11.13
CA ASP A 166 21.83 5.12 9.81
C ASP A 166 21.05 3.82 9.52
N TYR A 167 20.46 3.74 8.34
CA TYR A 167 19.71 2.59 7.87
C TYR A 167 20.58 1.32 7.76
N ARG A 168 21.84 1.46 7.34
CA ARG A 168 22.77 0.32 7.19
C ARG A 168 23.09 -0.31 8.53
N ASP A 169 23.24 0.53 9.56
CA ASP A 169 23.41 0.07 10.94
C ASP A 169 22.18 -0.70 11.44
N ALA A 170 20.97 -0.18 11.19
CA ALA A 170 19.74 -0.82 11.63
C ALA A 170 19.56 -2.20 10.98
N VAL A 171 19.78 -2.30 9.67
CA VAL A 171 19.65 -3.57 8.95
C VAL A 171 20.84 -4.50 9.25
N GLY A 172 22.07 -4.04 9.02
CA GLY A 172 23.24 -4.91 9.08
C GLY A 172 23.65 -5.35 10.48
N LYS A 173 23.50 -4.47 11.49
CA LYS A 173 23.88 -4.82 12.88
C LYS A 173 22.77 -5.51 13.66
N HIS A 174 21.50 -5.27 13.29
CA HIS A 174 20.34 -5.75 14.05
C HIS A 174 19.48 -6.70 13.25
N GLU A 175 18.74 -6.26 12.22
CA GLU A 175 17.80 -7.12 11.49
C GLU A 175 18.48 -8.39 10.96
N ALA A 176 19.52 -8.24 10.13
CA ALA A 176 20.22 -9.37 9.53
C ALA A 176 20.92 -10.28 10.55
N MET A 177 21.32 -9.74 11.69
CA MET A 177 22.09 -10.49 12.69
C MET A 177 21.29 -11.00 13.88
N PHE A 178 20.03 -10.54 14.04
CA PHE A 178 19.20 -10.92 15.18
C PHE A 178 18.99 -12.44 15.26
N THR A 179 18.44 -13.02 14.21
CA THR A 179 18.13 -14.45 14.13
C THR A 179 19.39 -15.31 14.30
N LYS A 180 20.45 -15.00 13.52
CA LYS A 180 21.74 -15.72 13.63
C LYS A 180 22.29 -15.71 15.05
N ARG A 181 22.31 -14.54 15.67
CA ARG A 181 22.85 -14.38 17.03
C ARG A 181 22.12 -15.25 18.04
N PHE A 182 20.80 -15.26 18.03
CA PHE A 182 20.02 -16.00 19.01
C PHE A 182 19.92 -17.48 18.69
N SER A 183 19.89 -17.88 17.42
CA SER A 183 19.97 -19.29 17.04
C SER A 183 21.32 -19.95 17.45
N GLU A 184 22.43 -19.22 17.33
CA GLU A 184 23.76 -19.68 17.80
C GLU A 184 23.84 -19.81 19.33
N MET A 185 22.96 -19.13 20.06
CA MET A 185 22.80 -19.30 21.51
C MET A 185 21.84 -20.43 21.90
N GLY A 186 21.29 -21.15 20.91
CA GLY A 186 20.40 -22.30 21.10
C GLY A 186 18.92 -21.98 21.14
N PHE A 187 18.50 -20.73 20.87
CA PHE A 187 17.08 -20.38 20.75
C PHE A 187 16.50 -20.90 19.43
N LYS A 188 15.32 -21.53 19.51
CA LYS A 188 14.61 -22.11 18.38
C LYS A 188 13.75 -21.04 17.70
N TRP A 189 13.78 -21.01 16.39
CA TRP A 189 13.01 -20.06 15.62
C TRP A 189 12.42 -20.65 14.35
N ASP A 190 11.36 -20.01 13.83
CA ASP A 190 10.73 -20.32 12.54
C ASP A 190 9.95 -19.11 12.03
N VAL A 191 9.34 -19.23 10.86
CA VAL A 191 8.43 -18.24 10.29
C VAL A 191 7.10 -18.88 9.93
N TYR A 192 6.06 -18.04 9.86
CA TYR A 192 4.73 -18.48 9.48
C TYR A 192 4.65 -18.79 7.99
N ALA A 193 5.11 -17.87 7.14
CA ALA A 193 5.02 -17.97 5.69
C ALA A 193 6.40 -17.96 5.04
N ASP A 194 6.70 -19.01 4.30
CA ASP A 194 7.96 -19.18 3.57
C ASP A 194 7.70 -19.77 2.19
N MET A 195 8.30 -19.16 1.16
CA MET A 195 8.20 -19.61 -0.23
C MET A 195 9.34 -20.54 -0.65
N GLY A 196 10.40 -20.67 0.16
CA GLY A 196 11.62 -21.35 -0.20
C GLY A 196 12.62 -20.44 -0.95
N GLU A 197 13.86 -20.94 -1.06
CA GLU A 197 14.98 -20.16 -1.62
C GLU A 197 14.84 -19.85 -3.12
N GLU A 198 14.05 -20.62 -3.84
CA GLU A 198 13.82 -20.46 -5.29
C GLU A 198 13.09 -19.15 -5.66
N TYR A 199 12.41 -18.53 -4.70
CA TYR A 199 11.63 -17.29 -4.89
C TYR A 199 12.40 -16.01 -4.56
N ASN A 200 13.71 -15.98 -4.67
CA ASN A 200 14.53 -14.87 -4.27
C ASN A 200 14.71 -14.78 -2.73
N ASN A 201 15.67 -13.97 -2.32
CA ASN A 201 16.00 -13.80 -0.90
C ASN A 201 14.93 -13.03 -0.10
N HIS A 202 14.04 -12.29 -0.78
CA HIS A 202 13.04 -11.40 -0.17
C HIS A 202 11.60 -11.68 -0.63
N PRO A 203 11.04 -12.86 -0.32
CA PRO A 203 9.78 -13.32 -0.94
C PRO A 203 8.57 -12.41 -0.66
N ILE A 204 8.45 -11.82 0.52
CA ILE A 204 7.33 -10.91 0.83
C ILE A 204 7.27 -9.67 -0.07
N LEU A 205 8.39 -9.27 -0.67
CA LEU A 205 8.46 -8.16 -1.62
C LEU A 205 8.40 -8.65 -3.07
N CYS A 206 9.13 -9.73 -3.36
CA CYS A 206 9.35 -10.19 -4.73
C CYS A 206 8.25 -11.15 -5.21
N ALA A 207 7.51 -11.78 -4.32
CA ALA A 207 6.42 -12.72 -4.59
C ALA A 207 5.18 -12.40 -3.73
N THR A 208 4.81 -11.13 -3.66
CA THR A 208 3.73 -10.63 -2.78
C THR A 208 2.43 -11.39 -2.99
N ARG A 209 1.99 -11.55 -4.25
CA ARG A 209 0.78 -12.28 -4.58
C ARG A 209 0.85 -13.74 -4.11
N GLU A 210 1.92 -14.44 -4.46
CA GLU A 210 2.09 -15.85 -4.11
C GLU A 210 2.20 -16.08 -2.60
N MET A 211 2.83 -15.17 -1.89
CA MET A 211 2.89 -15.22 -0.42
C MET A 211 1.49 -15.18 0.18
N ILE A 212 0.62 -14.29 -0.31
CA ILE A 212 -0.76 -14.21 0.13
C ILE A 212 -1.55 -15.44 -0.31
N GLU A 213 -1.52 -15.78 -1.60
CA GLU A 213 -2.32 -16.83 -2.20
C GLU A 213 -1.94 -18.24 -1.71
N LYS A 214 -0.65 -18.58 -1.76
CA LYS A 214 -0.16 -19.94 -1.52
C LYS A 214 0.21 -20.22 -0.07
N LYS A 215 0.66 -19.18 0.65
CA LYS A 215 1.14 -19.31 2.04
C LYS A 215 0.22 -18.65 3.05
N ARG A 216 -0.88 -18.07 2.60
CA ARG A 216 -1.84 -17.36 3.46
C ARG A 216 -1.15 -16.32 4.36
N CYS A 217 -0.08 -15.68 3.84
CA CYS A 217 0.61 -14.61 4.54
C CYS A 217 -0.39 -13.48 4.81
N PRO A 218 -0.65 -13.11 6.08
CA PRO A 218 -1.67 -12.12 6.38
C PRO A 218 -1.20 -10.69 6.08
N PHE A 219 0.08 -10.49 5.85
CA PHE A 219 0.66 -9.18 5.62
C PHE A 219 1.38 -9.11 4.28
N PHE A 220 1.44 -7.91 3.74
CA PHE A 220 2.22 -7.58 2.55
C PHE A 220 3.02 -6.29 2.74
N LYS A 221 4.10 -6.13 1.99
CA LYS A 221 4.94 -4.94 2.10
C LYS A 221 4.26 -3.73 1.45
N ARG A 222 4.15 -2.64 2.18
CA ARG A 222 3.77 -1.33 1.63
C ARG A 222 4.67 -0.94 0.44
N ARG A 223 5.96 -1.28 0.53
CA ARG A 223 6.95 -1.04 -0.52
C ARG A 223 6.60 -1.71 -1.84
N SER A 224 5.82 -2.79 -1.86
CA SER A 224 5.36 -3.43 -3.10
C SER A 224 4.59 -2.47 -4.02
N PHE A 225 4.00 -1.41 -3.46
CA PHE A 225 3.24 -0.38 -4.20
C PHE A 225 3.97 0.97 -4.29
N MET A 226 5.17 1.10 -3.70
CA MET A 226 5.88 2.37 -3.51
C MET A 226 7.33 2.33 -4.01
N GLN A 227 7.64 1.51 -4.98
CA GLN A 227 8.94 1.49 -5.65
C GLN A 227 8.84 2.11 -7.04
N SER A 228 9.98 2.55 -7.60
CA SER A 228 10.01 2.84 -9.03
C SER A 228 9.64 1.59 -9.83
N TYR A 229 8.94 1.78 -10.92
CA TYR A 229 8.46 0.67 -11.75
C TYR A 229 9.58 -0.28 -12.21
N ASP A 230 10.71 0.28 -12.61
CA ASP A 230 11.85 -0.49 -13.08
C ASP A 230 12.42 -1.41 -11.98
N ASN A 231 12.46 -0.92 -10.73
CA ASN A 231 12.88 -1.73 -9.59
C ASN A 231 11.86 -2.83 -9.26
N ILE A 232 10.55 -2.53 -9.33
CA ILE A 232 9.52 -3.54 -9.10
C ILE A 232 9.63 -4.69 -10.09
N ILE A 233 9.72 -4.39 -11.38
CA ILE A 233 9.83 -5.43 -12.43
C ILE A 233 11.08 -6.26 -12.25
N SER A 234 12.22 -5.62 -11.95
CA SER A 234 13.49 -6.32 -11.69
C SER A 234 13.42 -7.23 -10.46
N ASP A 235 12.89 -6.70 -9.35
CA ASP A 235 12.88 -7.39 -8.06
C ASP A 235 11.79 -8.45 -7.94
N THR A 236 10.74 -8.39 -8.75
CA THR A 236 9.55 -9.26 -8.66
C THR A 236 9.45 -10.31 -9.76
N PHE A 237 10.50 -10.52 -10.55
CA PHE A 237 10.48 -11.42 -11.70
C PHE A 237 9.34 -11.12 -12.69
N GLY A 238 8.98 -9.85 -12.85
CA GLY A 238 7.91 -9.41 -13.74
C GLY A 238 6.52 -9.35 -13.10
N GLN A 239 6.37 -9.70 -11.83
CA GLN A 239 5.11 -9.50 -11.13
C GLN A 239 4.87 -8.01 -10.85
N SER A 240 3.70 -7.53 -11.22
CA SER A 240 3.34 -6.14 -11.01
C SER A 240 2.66 -5.93 -9.66
N ALA A 241 2.75 -4.71 -9.14
CA ALA A 241 1.96 -4.30 -7.98
C ALA A 241 0.45 -4.48 -8.24
N LEU A 242 0.01 -4.30 -9.49
CA LEU A 242 -1.37 -4.48 -9.90
C LEU A 242 -1.85 -5.94 -9.74
N GLU A 243 -1.00 -6.94 -9.98
CA GLU A 243 -1.37 -8.34 -9.77
C GLU A 243 -1.62 -8.64 -8.30
N ALA A 244 -0.77 -8.14 -7.42
CA ALA A 244 -0.96 -8.26 -5.98
C ALA A 244 -2.23 -7.51 -5.52
N TYR A 245 -2.43 -6.29 -6.00
CA TYR A 245 -3.63 -5.50 -5.73
C TYR A 245 -4.91 -6.22 -6.14
N ASN A 246 -4.98 -6.68 -7.39
CA ASN A 246 -6.16 -7.39 -7.92
C ASN A 246 -6.45 -8.67 -7.14
N TYR A 247 -5.42 -9.40 -6.74
CA TYR A 247 -5.61 -10.58 -5.93
C TYR A 247 -6.22 -10.25 -4.56
N ILE A 248 -5.70 -9.23 -3.88
CA ILE A 248 -6.21 -8.78 -2.58
C ILE A 248 -7.67 -8.33 -2.70
N ASP A 249 -7.97 -7.49 -3.69
CA ASP A 249 -9.32 -6.95 -3.94
C ASP A 249 -10.36 -8.04 -4.24
N GLN A 250 -9.97 -9.06 -5.01
CA GLN A 250 -10.91 -10.09 -5.49
C GLN A 250 -11.04 -11.30 -4.56
N ASN A 251 -10.06 -11.56 -3.69
CA ASN A 251 -9.95 -12.80 -2.94
C ASN A 251 -9.86 -12.61 -1.42
N THR A 252 -9.91 -11.39 -0.93
CA THR A 252 -9.87 -11.08 0.51
C THR A 252 -10.88 -10.00 0.86
N ASP A 253 -11.19 -9.87 2.16
CA ASP A 253 -12.08 -8.83 2.68
C ASP A 253 -11.31 -7.53 3.03
N TYR A 254 -10.04 -7.41 2.63
CA TYR A 254 -9.24 -6.25 2.90
C TYR A 254 -9.70 -5.06 2.06
N ASP A 255 -9.99 -3.93 2.72
CA ASP A 255 -10.35 -2.69 2.03
C ASP A 255 -9.12 -2.10 1.31
N VAL A 256 -9.05 -2.32 0.01
CA VAL A 256 -7.95 -1.85 -0.85
C VAL A 256 -7.87 -0.33 -0.99
N ASP A 257 -8.92 0.41 -0.62
CA ASP A 257 -8.87 1.87 -0.57
C ASP A 257 -7.83 2.37 0.44
N MET A 258 -7.51 1.58 1.46
CA MET A 258 -6.41 1.88 2.39
C MET A 258 -5.03 1.89 1.71
N ILE A 259 -4.83 1.06 0.66
CA ILE A 259 -3.62 1.10 -0.16
C ILE A 259 -3.57 2.43 -0.91
N TRP A 260 -4.68 2.79 -1.58
CA TRP A 260 -4.79 4.04 -2.33
C TRP A 260 -4.59 5.29 -1.46
N GLN A 261 -5.22 5.35 -0.29
CA GLN A 261 -5.04 6.47 0.65
C GLN A 261 -3.57 6.70 0.98
N ASN A 262 -2.82 5.63 1.22
CA ASN A 262 -1.40 5.73 1.57
C ASN A 262 -0.52 6.12 0.37
N ILE A 263 -0.65 5.42 -0.78
CA ILE A 263 0.24 5.68 -1.93
C ILE A 263 -0.02 7.03 -2.58
N LEU A 264 -1.28 7.47 -2.69
CA LEU A 264 -1.62 8.79 -3.26
C LEU A 264 -1.06 9.94 -2.44
N ARG A 265 -0.94 9.78 -1.12
CA ARG A 265 -0.38 10.78 -0.23
C ARG A 265 1.15 10.82 -0.25
N LEU A 266 1.81 9.69 -0.43
CA LEU A 266 3.24 9.55 -0.17
C LEU A 266 4.10 9.32 -1.40
N GLU A 267 3.52 8.76 -2.47
CA GLU A 267 4.32 8.30 -3.60
C GLU A 267 4.22 9.26 -4.81
N ASN A 268 5.20 9.17 -5.68
CA ASN A 268 5.20 9.92 -6.93
C ASN A 268 4.10 9.39 -7.86
N GLN A 269 3.27 10.28 -8.39
CA GLN A 269 2.15 9.91 -9.26
C GLN A 269 2.60 9.20 -10.56
N ALA A 270 3.78 9.51 -11.08
CA ALA A 270 4.30 8.84 -12.27
C ALA A 270 4.66 7.37 -11.98
N ASP A 271 5.16 7.07 -10.78
CA ASP A 271 5.43 5.70 -10.36
C ASP A 271 4.13 4.94 -10.07
N ILE A 272 3.16 5.57 -9.39
CA ILE A 272 1.82 5.00 -9.18
C ILE A 272 1.18 4.65 -10.52
N LYS A 273 1.21 5.58 -11.49
CA LYS A 273 0.63 5.36 -12.83
C LYS A 273 1.23 4.12 -13.51
N LYS A 274 2.54 3.93 -13.43
CA LYS A 274 3.23 2.79 -14.02
C LYS A 274 2.94 1.49 -13.26
N ASN A 275 3.10 1.51 -11.94
CA ASN A 275 2.93 0.34 -11.08
C ASN A 275 1.52 -0.22 -11.10
N MET A 276 0.52 0.66 -11.10
CA MET A 276 -0.89 0.30 -11.15
C MET A 276 -1.46 0.22 -12.57
N GLN A 277 -0.58 0.35 -13.59
CA GLN A 277 -0.93 0.25 -15.01
C GLN A 277 -2.10 1.14 -15.42
N LEU A 278 -2.14 2.37 -14.92
CA LEU A 278 -3.20 3.33 -15.18
C LEU A 278 -3.18 3.91 -16.62
N ASN A 279 -2.34 3.36 -17.48
CA ASN A 279 -2.33 3.67 -18.91
C ASN A 279 -3.35 2.78 -19.63
N TYR A 280 -4.20 3.40 -20.42
CA TYR A 280 -5.12 2.68 -21.28
C TYR A 280 -4.73 2.91 -22.74
N ILE A 281 -4.39 1.83 -23.44
CA ILE A 281 -4.07 1.86 -24.88
C ILE A 281 -5.25 1.28 -25.63
N LEU A 282 -5.95 2.17 -26.38
CA LEU A 282 -7.03 1.74 -27.26
C LEU A 282 -6.42 1.06 -28.50
N SER A 283 -6.88 -0.15 -28.77
CA SER A 283 -6.52 -0.81 -30.03
C SER A 283 -7.15 -0.10 -31.20
N SER A 284 -6.40 0.09 -32.27
CA SER A 284 -6.95 0.57 -33.55
C SER A 284 -7.83 -0.49 -34.26
N LYS A 285 -7.81 -1.72 -33.80
CA LYS A 285 -8.70 -2.78 -34.28
C LYS A 285 -9.87 -2.93 -33.33
N SER A 286 -11.09 -3.13 -33.88
CA SER A 286 -12.26 -3.41 -33.06
C SER A 286 -11.99 -4.61 -32.15
N SER A 287 -12.03 -4.40 -30.85
CA SER A 287 -12.07 -5.49 -29.90
C SER A 287 -13.49 -6.08 -29.91
N ASN A 288 -13.62 -7.33 -29.52
CA ASN A 288 -14.93 -7.96 -29.28
C ASN A 288 -15.56 -7.33 -28.01
N ILE A 289 -15.98 -6.08 -28.12
CA ILE A 289 -16.71 -5.41 -27.05
C ILE A 289 -18.11 -6.02 -27.04
N ASP A 290 -18.50 -6.60 -25.93
CA ASP A 290 -19.84 -7.12 -25.76
C ASP A 290 -20.86 -5.99 -25.85
N ALA A 291 -21.60 -5.94 -26.96
CA ALA A 291 -22.63 -4.95 -27.22
C ALA A 291 -23.74 -4.95 -26.13
N GLY A 292 -23.93 -6.07 -25.43
CA GLY A 292 -24.85 -6.19 -24.30
C GLY A 292 -24.41 -5.36 -23.10
N ILE A 293 -23.12 -5.36 -22.80
CA ILE A 293 -22.54 -4.56 -21.71
C ILE A 293 -22.70 -3.05 -21.99
N ILE A 294 -22.49 -2.64 -23.24
CA ILE A 294 -22.65 -1.23 -23.65
C ILE A 294 -24.11 -0.79 -23.50
N LYS A 295 -25.07 -1.59 -23.97
CA LYS A 295 -26.50 -1.29 -23.89
C LYS A 295 -27.01 -1.21 -22.46
N ALA A 296 -26.42 -1.92 -21.52
CA ALA A 296 -26.81 -1.89 -20.12
C ALA A 296 -26.28 -0.68 -19.34
N ARG A 297 -25.36 0.11 -19.93
CA ARG A 297 -24.74 1.28 -19.27
C ARG A 297 -25.34 2.57 -19.78
N LYS A 298 -25.52 3.53 -18.87
CA LYS A 298 -25.80 4.91 -19.21
C LYS A 298 -24.48 5.60 -19.55
N ILE A 299 -24.35 6.06 -20.77
CA ILE A 299 -23.12 6.66 -21.31
C ILE A 299 -23.43 8.10 -21.69
N ALA A 300 -22.56 9.03 -21.32
CA ALA A 300 -22.59 10.40 -21.77
C ALA A 300 -21.29 10.81 -22.43
N LEU A 301 -21.37 11.46 -23.59
CA LEU A 301 -20.27 12.17 -24.22
C LEU A 301 -20.40 13.65 -23.90
N VAL A 302 -19.35 14.26 -23.37
CA VAL A 302 -19.29 15.71 -23.15
C VAL A 302 -18.19 16.28 -24.03
N MET A 303 -18.54 17.25 -24.89
CA MET A 303 -17.63 17.90 -25.82
C MET A 303 -17.68 19.42 -25.67
N HIS A 304 -16.55 20.08 -25.93
CA HIS A 304 -16.50 21.54 -26.09
C HIS A 304 -16.17 21.91 -27.54
N CYS A 305 -17.14 22.45 -28.26
CA CYS A 305 -16.96 22.89 -29.63
C CYS A 305 -16.84 24.43 -29.63
N TYR A 306 -15.61 24.93 -29.47
CA TYR A 306 -15.34 26.35 -29.39
C TYR A 306 -15.27 27.01 -30.78
N PHE A 307 -14.56 26.37 -31.71
CA PHE A 307 -14.35 26.88 -33.05
C PHE A 307 -15.38 26.31 -34.03
N GLU A 308 -15.96 27.16 -34.85
CA GLU A 308 -16.99 26.82 -35.82
C GLU A 308 -16.48 25.79 -36.86
N ASP A 309 -15.25 25.97 -37.32
CA ASP A 309 -14.58 25.11 -38.32
C ASP A 309 -14.27 23.69 -37.80
N LEU A 310 -14.35 23.47 -36.51
CA LEU A 310 -14.19 22.13 -35.92
C LEU A 310 -15.50 21.37 -35.72
N THR A 311 -16.65 21.94 -36.15
CA THR A 311 -17.96 21.29 -35.94
C THR A 311 -18.04 19.91 -36.61
N GLU A 312 -17.58 19.77 -37.84
CA GLU A 312 -17.57 18.49 -38.56
C GLU A 312 -16.61 17.47 -37.89
N TYR A 313 -15.49 17.95 -37.40
CA TYR A 313 -14.55 17.12 -36.64
C TYR A 313 -15.17 16.60 -35.36
N CYS A 314 -15.84 17.44 -34.60
CA CYS A 314 -16.57 17.04 -33.39
C CYS A 314 -17.69 16.05 -33.71
N LEU A 315 -18.43 16.29 -34.78
CA LEU A 315 -19.49 15.40 -35.23
C LEU A 315 -18.97 14.01 -35.61
N HIS A 316 -17.85 13.97 -36.33
CA HIS A 316 -17.20 12.70 -36.68
C HIS A 316 -16.91 11.84 -35.43
N TYR A 317 -16.35 12.39 -34.38
CA TYR A 317 -16.14 11.64 -33.16
C TYR A 317 -17.41 11.29 -32.41
N ALA A 318 -18.36 12.19 -32.37
CA ALA A 318 -19.65 11.94 -31.73
C ALA A 318 -20.44 10.82 -32.44
N SER A 319 -20.32 10.69 -33.75
CA SER A 319 -20.96 9.62 -34.51
C SER A 319 -20.46 8.21 -34.23
N MET A 320 -19.30 8.10 -33.57
CA MET A 320 -18.73 6.80 -33.12
C MET A 320 -19.31 6.34 -31.75
N MET A 321 -20.12 7.20 -31.12
CA MET A 321 -20.74 6.82 -29.85
C MET A 321 -21.93 5.86 -30.10
N PRO A 322 -22.21 4.95 -29.14
CA PRO A 322 -23.40 4.12 -29.19
C PRO A 322 -24.66 5.02 -29.29
N GLU A 323 -25.68 4.62 -30.05
CA GLU A 323 -26.93 5.37 -30.19
C GLU A 323 -27.62 5.64 -28.83
N SER A 324 -27.39 4.79 -27.84
CA SER A 324 -27.91 4.95 -26.49
C SER A 324 -27.16 5.99 -25.64
N ALA A 325 -26.08 6.59 -26.14
CA ALA A 325 -25.32 7.59 -25.40
C ALA A 325 -25.99 8.98 -25.52
N ASP A 326 -26.05 9.70 -24.40
CA ASP A 326 -26.40 11.13 -24.40
C ASP A 326 -25.17 11.98 -24.80
N ILE A 327 -25.38 12.98 -25.63
CA ILE A 327 -24.30 13.86 -26.12
C ILE A 327 -24.55 15.28 -25.61
N TYR A 328 -23.63 15.82 -24.84
CA TYR A 328 -23.69 17.20 -24.32
C TYR A 328 -22.56 18.00 -24.95
N ILE A 329 -22.94 19.08 -25.66
CA ILE A 329 -21.97 19.93 -26.36
C ILE A 329 -22.04 21.33 -25.79
N THR A 330 -20.90 21.87 -25.38
CA THR A 330 -20.80 23.26 -24.97
C THR A 330 -20.21 24.11 -26.08
N VAL A 331 -20.77 25.30 -26.28
CA VAL A 331 -20.39 26.26 -27.33
C VAL A 331 -20.26 27.67 -26.75
N PRO A 332 -19.48 28.58 -27.38
CA PRO A 332 -19.21 29.89 -26.80
C PRO A 332 -20.34 30.94 -27.01
N CYS A 333 -21.23 30.74 -28.00
CA CYS A 333 -22.29 31.69 -28.32
C CYS A 333 -23.46 31.03 -29.06
N GLU A 334 -24.57 31.74 -29.17
CA GLU A 334 -25.80 31.25 -29.84
C GLU A 334 -25.57 30.93 -31.34
N LYS A 335 -24.74 31.71 -32.05
CA LYS A 335 -24.39 31.39 -33.43
C LYS A 335 -23.79 30.01 -33.58
N ASN A 336 -22.80 29.67 -32.73
CA ASN A 336 -22.19 28.34 -32.75
C ASN A 336 -23.18 27.25 -32.35
N LYS A 337 -24.14 27.57 -31.48
CA LYS A 337 -25.19 26.64 -31.07
C LYS A 337 -26.04 26.23 -32.27
N GLU A 338 -26.55 27.20 -33.04
CA GLU A 338 -27.36 26.91 -34.22
C GLU A 338 -26.63 26.03 -35.25
N ILE A 339 -25.32 26.30 -35.48
CA ILE A 339 -24.50 25.53 -36.41
C ILE A 339 -24.33 24.11 -35.92
N VAL A 340 -23.98 23.95 -34.65
CA VAL A 340 -23.75 22.63 -34.05
C VAL A 340 -25.05 21.83 -33.96
N GLU A 341 -26.17 22.44 -33.55
CA GLU A 341 -27.47 21.77 -33.53
C GLU A 341 -27.87 21.29 -34.91
N GLN A 342 -27.65 22.12 -35.95
CA GLN A 342 -27.94 21.73 -37.32
C GLN A 342 -27.10 20.56 -37.81
N ALA A 343 -25.80 20.58 -37.53
CA ALA A 343 -24.86 19.50 -37.92
C ALA A 343 -25.18 18.18 -37.21
N PHE A 344 -25.48 18.25 -35.93
CA PHE A 344 -25.70 17.06 -35.10
C PHE A 344 -27.09 16.44 -35.22
N LYS A 345 -28.04 17.08 -35.95
CA LYS A 345 -29.36 16.50 -36.25
C LYS A 345 -29.31 15.14 -36.96
N GLN A 346 -28.20 14.82 -37.61
CA GLN A 346 -28.05 13.55 -38.30
C GLN A 346 -27.73 12.36 -37.34
N LEU A 347 -27.46 12.63 -36.07
CA LEU A 347 -27.25 11.58 -35.08
C LEU A 347 -28.59 11.13 -34.47
N ASN A 348 -28.68 9.84 -34.17
CA ASN A 348 -29.85 9.27 -33.47
C ASN A 348 -29.77 9.46 -31.96
N ASN A 349 -28.67 9.99 -31.45
CA ASN A 349 -28.41 10.23 -30.03
C ASN A 349 -29.28 11.37 -29.48
N ASN A 350 -29.49 11.36 -28.16
CA ASN A 350 -30.02 12.53 -27.46
C ASN A 350 -28.94 13.62 -27.37
N VAL A 351 -29.02 14.68 -28.15
CA VAL A 351 -28.03 15.76 -28.24
C VAL A 351 -28.55 17.00 -27.54
N GLN A 352 -27.73 17.56 -26.63
CA GLN A 352 -28.00 18.83 -25.96
C GLN A 352 -26.85 19.81 -26.22
N VAL A 353 -27.14 21.00 -26.75
CA VAL A 353 -26.13 22.04 -26.99
C VAL A 353 -26.35 23.19 -26.00
N ILE A 354 -25.32 23.51 -25.24
CA ILE A 354 -25.33 24.44 -24.11
C ILE A 354 -24.39 25.60 -24.40
N VAL A 355 -24.91 26.83 -24.40
CA VAL A 355 -24.09 28.03 -24.52
C VAL A 355 -23.44 28.35 -23.17
N ILE A 356 -22.15 28.55 -23.17
CA ILE A 356 -21.37 28.89 -21.96
C ILE A 356 -20.47 30.10 -22.21
N GLN A 357 -20.24 30.90 -21.17
CA GLN A 357 -19.26 31.97 -21.24
C GLN A 357 -17.84 31.39 -21.35
N ASN A 358 -17.00 32.01 -22.18
CA ASN A 358 -15.59 31.62 -22.32
C ASN A 358 -14.77 32.00 -21.06
N ARG A 359 -14.94 31.21 -19.98
CA ARG A 359 -14.19 31.34 -18.74
C ARG A 359 -13.63 29.97 -18.36
N GLY A 360 -12.32 29.88 -18.14
CA GLY A 360 -11.65 28.61 -17.72
C GLY A 360 -11.50 27.59 -18.85
N ARG A 361 -11.61 28.03 -20.12
CA ARG A 361 -11.40 27.20 -21.32
C ARG A 361 -12.28 25.93 -21.31
N ASP A 362 -11.74 24.82 -21.79
CA ASP A 362 -12.36 23.50 -21.87
C ASP A 362 -12.76 22.92 -20.50
N VAL A 363 -12.00 23.20 -19.44
CA VAL A 363 -12.29 22.70 -18.08
C VAL A 363 -13.63 23.24 -17.56
N SER A 364 -13.90 24.55 -17.71
CA SER A 364 -15.18 25.12 -17.27
C SER A 364 -16.35 24.62 -18.12
N ALA A 365 -16.09 24.37 -19.40
CA ALA A 365 -17.07 23.80 -20.31
C ALA A 365 -17.51 22.41 -19.87
N LEU A 366 -16.56 21.56 -19.52
CA LEU A 366 -16.81 20.23 -18.96
C LEU A 366 -17.61 20.31 -17.65
N LEU A 367 -17.22 21.15 -16.71
CA LEU A 367 -17.88 21.28 -15.41
C LEU A 367 -19.32 21.79 -15.52
N VAL A 368 -19.61 22.70 -16.45
CA VAL A 368 -20.97 23.18 -16.67
C VAL A 368 -21.83 22.11 -17.30
N ALA A 369 -21.35 21.45 -18.35
CA ALA A 369 -22.08 20.39 -19.02
C ALA A 369 -22.40 19.20 -18.10
N THR A 370 -21.46 18.81 -17.25
CA THR A 370 -21.67 17.68 -16.35
C THR A 370 -22.71 17.92 -15.25
N LYS A 371 -23.02 19.16 -14.91
CA LYS A 371 -24.13 19.47 -14.00
C LYS A 371 -25.49 19.01 -14.52
N THR A 372 -25.66 18.88 -15.83
CA THR A 372 -26.89 18.40 -16.48
C THR A 372 -26.96 16.88 -16.58
N VAL A 373 -25.85 16.19 -16.34
CA VAL A 373 -25.74 14.73 -16.42
C VAL A 373 -26.07 14.09 -15.08
N SER A 374 -27.35 13.84 -14.81
CA SER A 374 -27.85 13.42 -13.50
C SER A 374 -27.54 11.98 -13.08
N TYR A 375 -27.00 11.17 -13.97
CA TYR A 375 -26.74 9.74 -13.72
C TYR A 375 -25.25 9.37 -13.69
N THR A 376 -24.36 10.35 -13.88
CA THR A 376 -22.92 10.14 -13.74
C THR A 376 -22.49 10.40 -12.32
N HIS A 377 -22.08 9.37 -11.62
CA HIS A 377 -21.09 9.56 -10.58
C HIS A 377 -19.78 9.91 -11.30
N LEU A 378 -19.52 11.19 -11.44
CA LEU A 378 -18.19 11.67 -11.73
C LEU A 378 -17.35 11.24 -10.52
N ARG A 379 -16.65 10.14 -10.63
CA ARG A 379 -15.40 10.01 -9.90
C ARG A 379 -14.48 11.03 -10.55
N ALA A 380 -14.54 12.25 -10.04
CA ALA A 380 -13.48 13.20 -10.27
C ALA A 380 -12.25 12.54 -9.72
N HIS A 381 -11.32 12.13 -10.60
CA HIS A 381 -9.96 11.99 -10.18
C HIS A 381 -9.53 13.40 -9.86
N GLU A 382 -9.67 13.77 -8.60
CA GLU A 382 -9.08 14.99 -8.09
C GLU A 382 -7.56 14.85 -8.32
N THR A 383 -7.11 15.59 -9.30
CA THR A 383 -5.68 15.77 -9.55
C THR A 383 -5.07 16.61 -8.43
#